data_139bfc5c5ee5e4356375500cb8f46641
#
_entry.id   139bfc5c5ee5e4356375500cb8f46641
#
_cell.length_a   1.000
_cell.length_b   1.000
_cell.length_c   1.000
_cell.angle_alpha   90.00
_cell.angle_beta   90.00
_cell.angle_gamma   90.00
#
_symmetry.space_group_name_H-M   'P 1'
#
loop_
_entity.id
_entity.type
_entity.pdbx_description
1 polymer ?
#
loop_
_entity_poly.entity_id
_entity_poly.type
_entity_poly.pdbx_seq_one_letter_code
_entity_poly.pdbx_strand_id
1 'polypeptide(L)'
;MQRRIFLKNGTLAIAGLVLTRQLSAMTAAEPQTYYFKDDGNIPNSQFPLLVYKNVFSHRGQKGGDWLEQRFAENGWTNTWRWGVYPFHHYHSTSHEVLGCFSGEAVLQLGGESGKKMKVQAGDIIVIPAGVGHKCITHSSDFTVLGAYPFDLSPDLMKGEKGERPAADSRIAKLKLPDTDPLTGTMSGLTKIWKK
;
A
#
# COMPACT_ATOMS: atom_id res chain seq x y z
N MET A 1 23.47 12.59 81.68
CA MET A 1 22.32 12.84 80.83
C MET A 1 22.71 12.60 79.37
N GLN A 2 22.40 11.42 78.83
CA GLN A 2 22.72 11.07 77.44
C GLN A 2 21.46 11.29 76.57
N ARG A 3 21.56 12.17 75.59
CA ARG A 3 20.49 12.37 74.58
C ARG A 3 20.69 11.39 73.45
N ARG A 4 19.74 10.45 73.26
CA ARG A 4 19.65 9.55 72.10
C ARG A 4 19.08 10.32 70.96
N ILE A 5 19.83 10.36 69.81
CA ILE A 5 19.36 10.85 68.50
C ILE A 5 18.79 9.68 67.78
N PHE A 6 17.46 9.74 67.43
CA PHE A 6 16.79 8.80 66.55
C PHE A 6 16.98 9.22 65.09
N LEU A 7 17.77 8.47 64.34
CA LEU A 7 17.82 8.58 62.88
C LEU A 7 16.62 7.85 62.32
N LYS A 8 15.69 8.57 61.67
CA LYS A 8 14.62 8.01 60.83
C LYS A 8 15.18 7.73 59.45
N ASN A 9 15.35 6.44 59.13
CA ASN A 9 15.64 6.02 57.77
C ASN A 9 14.37 6.17 56.93
N GLY A 10 14.33 7.18 56.08
CA GLY A 10 13.32 7.34 55.06
C GLY A 10 13.72 6.56 53.81
N THR A 11 13.08 5.43 53.57
CA THR A 11 13.24 4.66 52.32
C THR A 11 12.47 5.37 51.21
N LEU A 12 13.20 6.04 50.30
CA LEU A 12 12.59 6.55 49.05
C LEU A 12 12.32 5.36 48.14
N ALA A 13 11.06 4.99 48.01
CA ALA A 13 10.60 4.08 46.97
C ALA A 13 10.54 4.85 45.63
N ILE A 14 11.51 4.64 44.77
CA ILE A 14 11.46 5.11 43.37
C ILE A 14 10.50 4.17 42.62
N ALA A 15 9.27 4.62 42.46
CA ALA A 15 8.31 3.96 41.57
C ALA A 15 8.75 4.20 40.10
N GLY A 16 9.51 3.27 39.57
CA GLY A 16 9.85 3.24 38.16
C GLY A 16 8.58 3.02 37.31
N LEU A 17 8.09 4.06 36.68
CA LEU A 17 7.02 3.99 35.70
C LEU A 17 7.58 3.26 34.46
N VAL A 18 7.42 1.93 34.40
CA VAL A 18 7.71 1.15 33.20
C VAL A 18 6.60 1.48 32.19
N LEU A 19 6.89 2.42 31.29
CA LEU A 19 6.04 2.69 30.13
C LEU A 19 6.17 1.49 29.20
N THR A 20 5.36 0.47 29.41
CA THR A 20 5.19 -0.62 28.44
C THR A 20 4.53 -0.01 27.19
N ARG A 21 5.36 0.36 26.21
CA ARG A 21 4.92 0.59 24.86
C ARG A 21 4.28 -0.72 24.41
N GLN A 22 2.96 -0.81 24.44
CA GLN A 22 2.24 -1.85 23.72
C GLN A 22 2.55 -1.63 22.24
N LEU A 23 3.57 -2.32 21.72
CA LEU A 23 3.63 -2.65 20.32
C LEU A 23 2.40 -3.55 20.10
N SER A 24 1.30 -2.96 19.63
CA SER A 24 0.26 -3.75 18.96
C SER A 24 1.00 -4.46 17.84
N ALA A 25 1.27 -5.75 18.03
CA ALA A 25 1.69 -6.60 16.94
C ALA A 25 0.57 -6.50 15.92
N MET A 26 0.77 -5.69 14.86
CA MET A 26 -0.03 -5.83 13.66
C MET A 26 0.20 -7.28 13.25
N THR A 27 -0.78 -8.13 13.52
CA THR A 27 -0.83 -9.45 12.89
C THR A 27 -0.55 -9.21 11.44
N ALA A 28 0.52 -9.80 10.91
CA ALA A 28 0.95 -9.58 9.53
C ALA A 28 -0.26 -9.81 8.64
N ALA A 29 -0.82 -8.72 8.10
CA ALA A 29 -2.00 -8.81 7.26
C ALA A 29 -1.57 -9.51 5.97
N GLU A 30 -2.01 -10.74 5.78
CA GLU A 30 -1.75 -11.48 4.55
C GLU A 30 -2.67 -10.93 3.45
N PRO A 31 -2.12 -10.51 2.30
CA PRO A 31 -2.93 -10.00 1.21
C PRO A 31 -3.62 -11.13 0.45
N GLN A 32 -4.79 -10.84 -0.09
CA GLN A 32 -5.37 -11.65 -1.15
C GLN A 32 -4.56 -11.41 -2.43
N THR A 33 -4.32 -12.47 -3.21
CA THR A 33 -3.51 -12.43 -4.44
C THR A 33 -4.36 -12.68 -5.67
N TYR A 34 -4.13 -11.90 -6.75
CA TYR A 34 -4.86 -12.03 -8.01
C TYR A 34 -3.89 -12.00 -9.18
N TYR A 35 -3.90 -13.04 -9.99
CA TYR A 35 -3.15 -13.15 -11.23
C TYR A 35 -4.02 -12.80 -12.42
N PHE A 36 -3.48 -12.05 -13.37
CA PHE A 36 -4.15 -11.67 -14.60
C PHE A 36 -3.30 -12.07 -15.81
N LYS A 37 -3.95 -12.61 -16.83
CA LYS A 37 -3.28 -12.93 -18.09
C LYS A 37 -3.23 -11.71 -18.98
N ASP A 38 -2.22 -11.65 -19.85
CA ASP A 38 -2.18 -10.73 -20.99
C ASP A 38 -3.46 -10.88 -21.82
N ASP A 39 -4.15 -9.77 -22.10
CA ASP A 39 -5.37 -9.76 -22.92
C ASP A 39 -5.15 -9.25 -24.35
N GLY A 40 -3.88 -9.06 -24.73
CA GLY A 40 -3.46 -8.54 -26.05
C GLY A 40 -3.23 -7.02 -26.04
N ASN A 41 -3.98 -6.25 -25.26
CA ASN A 41 -3.81 -4.80 -25.11
C ASN A 41 -3.09 -4.47 -23.79
N ILE A 42 -3.57 -5.05 -22.70
CA ILE A 42 -3.00 -4.89 -21.37
C ILE A 42 -2.06 -6.07 -21.08
N PRO A 43 -0.75 -5.84 -20.91
CA PRO A 43 0.22 -6.93 -20.72
C PRO A 43 0.01 -7.70 -19.42
N ASN A 44 -0.53 -7.05 -18.41
CA ASN A 44 -0.58 -7.53 -17.04
C ASN A 44 0.81 -7.90 -16.50
N SER A 45 0.90 -8.74 -15.47
CA SER A 45 2.17 -9.04 -14.79
C SER A 45 2.29 -10.51 -14.44
N GLN A 46 3.52 -11.03 -14.43
CA GLN A 46 3.83 -12.32 -13.84
C GLN A 46 3.63 -12.34 -12.31
N PHE A 47 3.67 -11.17 -11.67
CA PHE A 47 3.44 -11.03 -10.23
C PHE A 47 1.96 -10.77 -9.95
N PRO A 48 1.40 -11.33 -8.86
CA PRO A 48 0.01 -11.08 -8.51
C PRO A 48 -0.19 -9.65 -8.00
N LEU A 49 -1.35 -9.07 -8.31
CA LEU A 49 -1.89 -7.92 -7.61
C LEU A 49 -2.23 -8.34 -6.18
N LEU A 50 -1.88 -7.50 -5.19
CA LEU A 50 -2.11 -7.79 -3.78
C LEU A 50 -3.21 -6.88 -3.22
N VAL A 51 -4.13 -7.45 -2.45
CA VAL A 51 -5.23 -6.69 -1.83
C VAL A 51 -5.26 -6.95 -0.33
N TYR A 52 -5.00 -5.92 0.42
CA TYR A 52 -5.16 -5.90 1.87
C TYR A 52 -6.53 -5.32 2.21
N LYS A 53 -7.41 -6.13 2.82
CA LYS A 53 -8.77 -5.72 3.16
C LYS A 53 -8.86 -5.21 4.59
N ASN A 54 -9.37 -3.98 4.75
CA ASN A 54 -9.66 -3.36 6.05
C ASN A 54 -8.48 -3.39 7.04
N VAL A 55 -7.28 -3.02 6.54
CA VAL A 55 -6.01 -3.14 7.31
C VAL A 55 -5.65 -1.89 8.12
N PHE A 56 -6.42 -0.82 7.99
CA PHE A 56 -6.28 0.38 8.82
C PHE A 56 -7.66 1.01 9.09
N SER A 57 -7.75 1.70 10.24
CA SER A 57 -9.04 2.27 10.72
C SER A 57 -9.18 3.77 10.52
N HIS A 58 -8.10 4.49 10.21
CA HIS A 58 -8.14 5.93 9.96
C HIS A 58 -8.94 6.24 8.69
N ARG A 59 -9.72 7.33 8.69
CA ARG A 59 -10.58 7.72 7.57
C ARG A 59 -10.41 9.20 7.25
N GLY A 60 -10.85 9.62 6.05
CA GLY A 60 -10.73 10.99 5.57
C GLY A 60 -9.30 11.50 5.63
N GLN A 61 -9.11 12.79 5.94
CA GLN A 61 -7.78 13.41 5.99
C GLN A 61 -6.77 12.62 6.85
N LYS A 62 -7.18 12.19 8.05
CA LYS A 62 -6.32 11.39 8.95
C LYS A 62 -5.93 10.04 8.34
N GLY A 63 -6.80 9.45 7.52
CA GLY A 63 -6.51 8.23 6.77
C GLY A 63 -5.46 8.46 5.69
N GLY A 64 -5.62 9.55 4.93
CA GLY A 64 -4.63 9.96 3.94
C GLY A 64 -3.26 10.23 4.54
N ASP A 65 -3.20 10.98 5.66
CA ASP A 65 -1.94 11.32 6.34
C ASP A 65 -1.24 10.07 6.90
N TRP A 66 -2.02 9.14 7.46
CA TRP A 66 -1.48 7.86 7.96
C TRP A 66 -0.91 7.01 6.82
N LEU A 67 -1.60 6.92 5.68
CA LEU A 67 -1.13 6.17 4.51
C LEU A 67 0.16 6.79 3.95
N GLU A 68 0.21 8.11 3.81
CA GLU A 68 1.37 8.82 3.30
C GLU A 68 2.61 8.57 4.15
N GLN A 69 2.46 8.68 5.47
CA GLN A 69 3.54 8.35 6.40
C GLN A 69 3.94 6.87 6.30
N ARG A 70 2.98 5.95 6.29
CA ARG A 70 3.25 4.51 6.23
C ARG A 70 3.96 4.10 4.94
N PHE A 71 3.52 4.63 3.81
CA PHE A 71 4.12 4.34 2.52
C PHE A 71 5.54 4.92 2.43
N ALA A 72 5.74 6.17 2.89
CA ALA A 72 7.05 6.81 2.92
C ALA A 72 8.06 6.06 3.82
N GLU A 73 7.64 5.61 5.02
CA GLU A 73 8.45 4.78 5.93
C GLU A 73 8.97 3.51 5.24
N ASN A 74 8.23 3.00 4.26
CA ASN A 74 8.56 1.81 3.49
C ASN A 74 9.13 2.13 2.09
N GLY A 75 9.55 3.39 1.83
CA GLY A 75 10.20 3.78 0.58
C GLY A 75 9.26 3.88 -0.63
N TRP A 76 7.95 4.03 -0.38
CA TRP A 76 6.93 4.32 -1.39
C TRP A 76 6.53 5.78 -1.26
N THR A 77 6.93 6.59 -2.24
CA THR A 77 6.87 8.07 -2.21
C THR A 77 6.22 8.63 -3.48
N ASN A 78 6.44 9.91 -3.80
CA ASN A 78 5.81 10.60 -4.92
C ASN A 78 4.28 10.48 -4.87
N THR A 79 3.72 10.82 -3.70
CA THR A 79 2.32 10.59 -3.35
C THR A 79 1.37 11.59 -4.03
N TRP A 80 0.14 11.14 -4.26
CA TRP A 80 -0.97 11.94 -4.72
C TRP A 80 -2.28 11.46 -4.06
N ARG A 81 -3.28 12.34 -3.97
CA ARG A 81 -4.60 12.04 -3.41
C ARG A 81 -5.68 12.41 -4.43
N TRP A 82 -6.35 11.39 -4.97
CA TRP A 82 -7.44 11.57 -5.95
C TRP A 82 -8.23 10.26 -6.13
N GLY A 83 -9.07 10.20 -7.21
CA GLY A 83 -9.75 9.00 -7.65
C GLY A 83 -8.88 8.10 -8.54
N VAL A 84 -9.50 7.08 -9.11
CA VAL A 84 -8.91 6.22 -10.15
C VAL A 84 -9.57 6.55 -11.48
N TYR A 85 -8.81 6.61 -12.57
CA TYR A 85 -9.32 6.92 -13.90
C TYR A 85 -10.48 6.00 -14.32
N PRO A 86 -11.48 6.51 -15.06
CA PRO A 86 -12.63 5.71 -15.53
C PRO A 86 -12.33 4.87 -16.77
N PHE A 87 -11.10 4.89 -17.27
CA PHE A 87 -10.62 4.09 -18.40
C PHE A 87 -9.49 3.18 -17.95
N HIS A 88 -9.31 2.04 -18.64
CA HIS A 88 -8.18 1.16 -18.39
C HIS A 88 -6.87 1.88 -18.65
N HIS A 89 -5.97 1.78 -17.68
CA HIS A 89 -4.59 2.21 -17.82
C HIS A 89 -3.68 1.27 -17.03
N TYR A 90 -2.40 1.31 -17.35
CA TYR A 90 -1.35 0.61 -16.63
C TYR A 90 -0.06 1.42 -16.65
N HIS A 91 0.86 1.09 -15.79
CA HIS A 91 2.18 1.70 -15.73
C HIS A 91 3.22 0.68 -16.17
N SER A 92 4.11 1.06 -17.10
CA SER A 92 5.20 0.19 -17.56
C SER A 92 6.54 0.51 -16.91
N THR A 93 6.65 1.65 -16.23
CA THR A 93 7.89 2.16 -15.63
C THR A 93 7.92 2.11 -14.10
N SER A 94 6.81 1.75 -13.45
CA SER A 94 6.74 1.63 -11.99
C SER A 94 5.64 0.65 -11.55
N HIS A 95 5.81 0.06 -10.38
CA HIS A 95 4.73 -0.52 -9.59
C HIS A 95 3.97 0.62 -8.88
N GLU A 96 2.77 0.35 -8.41
CA GLU A 96 1.93 1.34 -7.73
C GLU A 96 1.30 0.76 -6.46
N VAL A 97 1.02 1.60 -5.48
CA VAL A 97 0.14 1.28 -4.37
C VAL A 97 -1.00 2.29 -4.30
N LEU A 98 -2.21 1.79 -4.06
CA LEU A 98 -3.39 2.60 -3.79
C LEU A 98 -3.92 2.28 -2.39
N GLY A 99 -3.99 3.27 -1.51
CA GLY A 99 -4.64 3.17 -0.21
C GLY A 99 -5.96 3.93 -0.21
N CYS A 100 -7.09 3.24 -0.06
CA CYS A 100 -8.40 3.90 0.00
C CYS A 100 -8.65 4.43 1.40
N PHE A 101 -8.79 5.76 1.57
CA PHE A 101 -8.99 6.39 2.87
C PHE A 101 -10.35 7.08 3.04
N SER A 102 -11.14 7.20 1.96
CA SER A 102 -12.52 7.70 1.98
C SER A 102 -13.37 7.00 0.94
N GLY A 103 -14.65 6.81 1.24
CA GLY A 103 -15.64 6.26 0.34
C GLY A 103 -15.40 4.82 -0.09
N GLU A 104 -16.01 4.48 -1.23
CA GLU A 104 -15.90 3.16 -1.84
C GLU A 104 -16.03 3.24 -3.36
N ALA A 105 -15.48 2.25 -4.06
CA ALA A 105 -15.56 2.13 -5.51
C ALA A 105 -15.65 0.67 -5.96
N VAL A 106 -16.09 0.47 -7.19
CA VAL A 106 -15.89 -0.78 -7.92
C VAL A 106 -14.78 -0.54 -8.94
N LEU A 107 -13.65 -1.18 -8.75
CA LEU A 107 -12.54 -1.16 -9.68
C LEU A 107 -12.57 -2.41 -10.56
N GLN A 108 -12.19 -2.29 -11.83
CA GLN A 108 -11.87 -3.42 -12.69
C GLN A 108 -10.36 -3.51 -12.83
N LEU A 109 -9.81 -4.65 -12.43
CA LEU A 109 -8.38 -4.92 -12.34
C LEU A 109 -7.99 -6.02 -13.31
N GLY A 110 -6.89 -5.87 -14.06
CA GLY A 110 -6.40 -6.87 -14.99
C GLY A 110 -6.94 -6.74 -16.42
N GLY A 111 -7.39 -5.57 -16.85
CA GLY A 111 -7.90 -5.32 -18.20
C GLY A 111 -9.39 -5.68 -18.36
N GLU A 112 -9.90 -5.75 -19.61
CA GLU A 112 -11.32 -5.97 -19.87
C GLU A 112 -11.82 -7.34 -19.42
N SER A 113 -11.01 -8.38 -19.51
CA SER A 113 -11.31 -9.74 -19.01
C SER A 113 -10.96 -9.90 -17.51
N GLY A 114 -10.52 -8.83 -16.87
CA GLY A 114 -10.09 -8.84 -15.48
C GLY A 114 -11.23 -8.90 -14.46
N LYS A 115 -10.89 -8.73 -13.20
CA LYS A 115 -11.81 -8.88 -12.07
C LYS A 115 -12.37 -7.54 -11.61
N LYS A 116 -13.71 -7.46 -11.48
CA LYS A 116 -14.39 -6.36 -10.79
C LYS A 116 -14.32 -6.60 -9.28
N MET A 117 -13.89 -5.59 -8.54
CA MET A 117 -13.68 -5.69 -7.10
C MET A 117 -14.17 -4.44 -6.38
N LYS A 118 -14.94 -4.64 -5.32
CA LYS A 118 -15.29 -3.54 -4.41
C LYS A 118 -14.08 -3.20 -3.54
N VAL A 119 -13.74 -1.92 -3.52
CA VAL A 119 -12.67 -1.31 -2.70
C VAL A 119 -13.31 -0.23 -1.84
N GLN A 120 -12.93 -0.16 -0.59
CA GLN A 120 -13.49 0.79 0.37
C GLN A 120 -12.41 1.33 1.32
N ALA A 121 -12.75 2.39 2.03
CA ALA A 121 -11.83 2.99 3.00
C ALA A 121 -11.35 1.94 4.03
N GLY A 122 -10.02 1.82 4.16
CA GLY A 122 -9.33 0.78 4.93
C GLY A 122 -8.63 -0.27 4.09
N ASP A 123 -8.90 -0.33 2.77
CA ASP A 123 -8.25 -1.26 1.84
C ASP A 123 -6.97 -0.66 1.25
N ILE A 124 -5.99 -1.52 0.98
CA ILE A 124 -4.77 -1.17 0.24
C ILE A 124 -4.61 -2.16 -0.90
N ILE A 125 -4.25 -1.67 -2.09
CA ILE A 125 -4.00 -2.47 -3.28
C ILE A 125 -2.57 -2.20 -3.75
N VAL A 126 -1.76 -3.25 -3.93
CA VAL A 126 -0.43 -3.16 -4.54
C VAL A 126 -0.52 -3.71 -5.95
N ILE A 127 -0.26 -2.85 -6.92
CA ILE A 127 -0.45 -3.11 -8.35
C ILE A 127 0.92 -3.29 -9.00
N PRO A 128 1.25 -4.50 -9.46
CA PRO A 128 2.50 -4.67 -10.20
C PRO A 128 2.44 -3.96 -11.55
N ALA A 129 3.57 -3.46 -12.01
CA ALA A 129 3.68 -2.85 -13.33
C ALA A 129 3.08 -3.76 -14.41
N GLY A 130 2.37 -3.16 -15.35
CA GLY A 130 1.66 -3.84 -16.43
C GLY A 130 0.20 -4.19 -16.11
N VAL A 131 -0.20 -4.26 -14.84
CA VAL A 131 -1.59 -4.62 -14.49
C VAL A 131 -2.54 -3.47 -14.77
N GLY A 132 -3.50 -3.72 -15.66
CA GLY A 132 -4.53 -2.76 -16.02
C GLY A 132 -5.52 -2.52 -14.89
N HIS A 133 -5.94 -1.26 -14.73
CA HIS A 133 -6.95 -0.90 -13.74
C HIS A 133 -7.77 0.30 -14.18
N LYS A 134 -9.07 0.31 -13.79
CA LYS A 134 -10.00 1.43 -13.99
C LYS A 134 -11.04 1.48 -12.89
N CYS A 135 -11.64 2.64 -12.67
CA CYS A 135 -12.83 2.80 -11.84
C CYS A 135 -14.10 2.61 -12.70
N ILE A 136 -15.03 1.76 -12.25
CA ILE A 136 -16.33 1.58 -12.90
C ILE A 136 -17.37 2.50 -12.26
N THR A 137 -17.45 2.48 -10.94
CA THR A 137 -18.37 3.30 -10.13
C THR A 137 -17.72 3.65 -8.81
N HIS A 138 -18.12 4.76 -8.23
CA HIS A 138 -17.62 5.19 -6.92
C HIS A 138 -18.64 6.04 -6.18
N SER A 139 -18.52 6.12 -4.85
CA SER A 139 -19.20 7.10 -4.03
C SER A 139 -18.60 8.49 -4.25
N SER A 140 -19.37 9.53 -3.93
CA SER A 140 -18.94 10.93 -4.17
C SER A 140 -17.69 11.34 -3.38
N ASP A 141 -17.42 10.65 -2.28
CA ASP A 141 -16.28 10.88 -1.38
C ASP A 141 -15.12 9.89 -1.60
N PHE A 142 -15.20 9.03 -2.63
CA PHE A 142 -14.14 8.07 -2.91
C PHE A 142 -12.82 8.75 -3.21
N THR A 143 -11.83 8.45 -2.38
CA THR A 143 -10.48 8.98 -2.54
C THR A 143 -9.44 7.94 -2.12
N VAL A 144 -8.41 7.82 -2.94
CA VAL A 144 -7.23 6.99 -2.67
C VAL A 144 -5.99 7.86 -2.54
N LEU A 145 -5.00 7.35 -1.81
CA LEU A 145 -3.62 7.83 -1.85
C LEU A 145 -2.82 6.86 -2.70
N GLY A 146 -2.25 7.36 -3.80
CA GLY A 146 -1.32 6.63 -4.65
C GLY A 146 0.13 6.91 -4.26
N ALA A 147 1.01 5.94 -4.43
CA ALA A 147 2.45 6.09 -4.25
C ALA A 147 3.22 5.07 -5.09
N TYR A 148 4.52 5.35 -5.29
CA TYR A 148 5.40 4.57 -6.15
C TYR A 148 6.72 4.25 -5.42
N PRO A 149 7.33 3.06 -5.66
CA PRO A 149 8.63 2.74 -5.08
C PRO A 149 9.74 3.54 -5.77
N PHE A 150 10.86 3.77 -5.06
CA PHE A 150 12.07 4.40 -5.59
C PHE A 150 11.89 5.85 -6.05
N ASP A 151 10.88 6.56 -5.55
CA ASP A 151 10.56 7.94 -5.94
C ASP A 151 10.32 8.12 -7.46
N LEU A 152 9.79 7.07 -8.10
CA LEU A 152 9.55 7.08 -9.54
C LEU A 152 8.28 7.86 -9.89
N SER A 153 8.29 8.46 -11.09
CA SER A 153 7.08 8.97 -11.75
C SER A 153 6.68 7.95 -12.81
N PRO A 154 5.49 7.33 -12.71
CA PRO A 154 5.04 6.34 -13.67
C PRO A 154 4.67 6.98 -15.02
N ASP A 155 4.83 6.21 -16.09
CA ASP A 155 4.17 6.51 -17.35
C ASP A 155 2.67 6.16 -17.28
N LEU A 156 1.90 6.65 -18.24
CA LEU A 156 0.47 6.34 -18.37
C LEU A 156 0.23 5.64 -19.70
N MET A 157 0.04 4.33 -19.65
CA MET A 157 -0.28 3.49 -20.81
C MET A 157 -1.76 3.08 -20.77
N LYS A 158 -2.42 2.99 -21.93
CA LYS A 158 -3.86 2.72 -22.04
C LYS A 158 -4.20 1.44 -22.80
N GLY A 159 -3.20 0.70 -23.24
CA GLY A 159 -3.36 -0.46 -24.15
C GLY A 159 -3.55 -0.03 -25.60
N GLU A 160 -3.04 1.14 -25.97
CA GLU A 160 -3.15 1.69 -27.33
C GLU A 160 -2.13 1.03 -28.27
N LYS A 161 -2.47 1.05 -29.55
CA LYS A 161 -1.57 0.52 -30.60
C LYS A 161 -0.23 1.24 -30.57
N GLY A 162 0.85 0.46 -30.52
CA GLY A 162 2.23 0.97 -30.52
C GLY A 162 2.88 1.09 -29.14
N GLU A 163 2.14 0.93 -28.06
CA GLU A 163 2.73 0.89 -26.71
C GLU A 163 3.61 -0.36 -26.52
N ARG A 164 3.20 -1.48 -27.13
CA ARG A 164 3.91 -2.75 -27.09
C ARG A 164 4.70 -2.99 -28.39
N PRO A 165 5.85 -3.68 -28.37
CA PRO A 165 6.46 -4.42 -27.23
C PRO A 165 7.34 -3.58 -26.30
N ALA A 166 7.44 -2.26 -26.49
CA ALA A 166 8.31 -1.41 -25.68
C ALA A 166 7.90 -1.40 -24.19
N ALA A 167 6.59 -1.36 -23.92
CA ALA A 167 6.06 -1.45 -22.55
C ALA A 167 6.45 -2.78 -21.89
N ASP A 168 6.31 -3.91 -22.58
CA ASP A 168 6.71 -5.24 -22.07
C ASP A 168 8.17 -5.29 -21.69
N SER A 169 9.03 -4.70 -22.53
CA SER A 169 10.47 -4.63 -22.27
C SER A 169 10.82 -3.79 -21.04
N ARG A 170 10.07 -2.72 -20.78
CA ARG A 170 10.22 -1.91 -19.55
C ARG A 170 9.79 -2.69 -18.32
N ILE A 171 8.59 -3.28 -18.35
CA ILE A 171 8.04 -4.08 -17.25
C ILE A 171 9.01 -5.21 -16.86
N ALA A 172 9.54 -5.95 -17.84
CA ALA A 172 10.45 -7.07 -17.58
C ALA A 172 11.76 -6.66 -16.88
N LYS A 173 12.22 -5.42 -17.09
CA LYS A 173 13.47 -4.89 -16.54
C LYS A 173 13.30 -4.20 -15.18
N LEU A 174 12.06 -3.98 -14.73
CA LEU A 174 11.83 -3.27 -13.47
C LEU A 174 12.45 -4.02 -12.29
N LYS A 175 13.07 -3.25 -11.40
CA LYS A 175 13.52 -3.74 -10.11
C LYS A 175 12.29 -4.00 -9.23
N LEU A 176 12.29 -5.13 -8.52
CA LEU A 176 11.28 -5.37 -7.48
C LEU A 176 11.56 -4.45 -6.29
N PRO A 177 10.50 -3.91 -5.65
CA PRO A 177 10.66 -3.16 -4.42
C PRO A 177 11.27 -4.02 -3.31
N ASP A 178 12.15 -3.41 -2.51
CA ASP A 178 12.80 -4.08 -1.39
C ASP A 178 11.86 -4.21 -0.18
N THR A 179 10.73 -3.50 -0.21
CA THR A 179 9.74 -3.39 0.87
C THR A 179 8.31 -3.43 0.33
N ASP A 180 7.42 -4.01 1.09
CA ASP A 180 5.97 -3.88 0.92
C ASP A 180 5.50 -2.53 1.49
N PRO A 181 4.58 -1.80 0.85
CA PRO A 181 4.16 -0.47 1.32
C PRO A 181 3.51 -0.47 2.70
N LEU A 182 2.84 -1.56 3.09
CA LEU A 182 2.19 -1.69 4.39
C LEU A 182 3.08 -2.34 5.44
N THR A 183 3.72 -3.46 5.09
CA THR A 183 4.40 -4.37 6.04
C THR A 183 5.93 -4.27 6.03
N GLY A 184 6.51 -3.43 5.16
CA GLY A 184 7.95 -3.28 5.03
C GLY A 184 8.62 -4.57 4.56
N THR A 185 9.65 -5.03 5.28
CA THR A 185 10.38 -6.26 4.96
C THR A 185 9.76 -7.53 5.54
N MET A 186 8.71 -7.42 6.37
CA MET A 186 8.21 -8.52 7.19
C MET A 186 7.39 -9.55 6.38
N SER A 187 6.51 -9.06 5.49
CA SER A 187 5.57 -9.95 4.76
C SER A 187 5.08 -9.31 3.45
N GLY A 188 3.99 -9.80 2.89
CA GLY A 188 3.34 -9.25 1.71
C GLY A 188 4.21 -9.35 0.46
N LEU A 189 4.35 -8.25 -0.27
CA LEU A 189 5.08 -8.17 -1.53
C LEU A 189 6.44 -8.88 -1.47
N THR A 190 7.22 -8.65 -0.42
CA THR A 190 8.60 -9.19 -0.28
C THR A 190 8.66 -10.72 -0.18
N LYS A 191 7.57 -11.36 0.21
CA LYS A 191 7.45 -12.82 0.29
C LYS A 191 6.81 -13.43 -0.97
N ILE A 192 5.94 -12.64 -1.63
CA ILE A 192 5.08 -13.13 -2.72
C ILE A 192 5.71 -12.87 -4.10
N TRP A 193 6.27 -11.67 -4.34
CA TRP A 193 6.90 -11.33 -5.61
C TRP A 193 8.35 -11.83 -5.61
N LYS A 194 8.60 -12.89 -6.38
CA LYS A 194 9.94 -13.48 -6.55
C LYS A 194 10.25 -13.64 -8.03
N LYS A 195 11.47 -13.29 -8.44
CA LYS A 195 12.01 -13.59 -9.79
C LYS A 195 12.58 -14.99 -9.81
#